data_b33e712be32b9fea7ab046cd939517ef
#
_entry.id   b33e712be32b9fea7ab046cd939517ef
#
_cell.length_a   1.000
_cell.length_b   1.000
_cell.length_c   1.000
_cell.angle_alpha   90.00
_cell.angle_beta   90.00
_cell.angle_gamma   90.00
#
_symmetry.space_group_name_H-M   'P 1'
#
loop_
_entity.id
_entity.type
_entity.pdbx_description
1 polymer ?
#
loop_
_entity_poly.entity_id
_entity_poly.type
_entity_poly.pdbx_seq_one_letter_code
_entity_poly.pdbx_strand_id
1 'polypeptide(L)'
;AQRRGLTDIGAGNTGELSQPPRASLSYITYLLMVLLLFFMPWGLNFFSAYFVTAQIRAWNRLVPLLLLLFILGAASVLSTTRLARNARWSMAVAALIIAVTVSEMTLPWRNLYAWAADSGRTRIDEAYSYATDVNRAIPERCGVLTLPLMLYPNNGPVMPAMDDYDHLLIGLTNPEKPISYGSMRGTPASNWQLDYVGVPTPEQVRELRYMGFCAIHVDTFGYEDTAAILAPMEATLGEPVAVSSNGRWEMFSLK
;
A
#
# COMPACT_ATOMS: atom_id res chain seq x y z
N ALA A 1 -14.06 5.48 81.28
CA ALA A 1 -13.14 5.17 80.18
C ALA A 1 -13.75 4.06 79.32
N GLN A 2 -14.30 4.44 78.19
CA GLN A 2 -15.05 3.58 77.29
C GLN A 2 -14.17 3.24 76.05
N ARG A 3 -13.74 1.98 75.96
CA ARG A 3 -13.25 1.36 74.71
C ARG A 3 -14.47 0.78 74.01
N ARG A 4 -14.91 1.39 72.92
CA ARG A 4 -15.72 0.81 71.87
C ARG A 4 -14.76 0.70 70.66
N GLY A 5 -14.39 -0.41 70.15
CA GLY A 5 -15.14 -1.37 69.37
C GLY A 5 -14.97 -0.98 67.92
N LEU A 6 -13.76 -1.27 67.29
CA LEU A 6 -13.51 -1.26 65.85
C LEU A 6 -13.33 -2.71 65.39
N THR A 7 -14.43 -3.38 65.19
CA THR A 7 -14.46 -4.64 64.43
C THR A 7 -15.77 -4.64 63.68
N ASP A 8 -15.69 -4.19 62.42
CA ASP A 8 -16.51 -4.64 61.29
C ASP A 8 -16.18 -3.78 60.06
N ILE A 9 -14.98 -3.98 59.54
CA ILE A 9 -14.77 -3.64 58.15
C ILE A 9 -15.09 -4.92 57.39
N GLY A 10 -16.28 -4.90 56.81
CA GLY A 10 -16.95 -5.96 56.11
C GLY A 10 -16.05 -6.75 55.18
N ALA A 11 -16.23 -8.04 55.22
CA ALA A 11 -15.86 -8.97 54.17
C ALA A 11 -16.43 -8.42 52.86
N GLY A 12 -15.58 -7.71 52.16
CA GLY A 12 -15.89 -7.21 50.81
C GLY A 12 -16.28 -8.40 49.97
N ASN A 13 -17.47 -8.32 49.49
CA ASN A 13 -18.10 -9.09 48.46
C ASN A 13 -17.05 -9.44 47.43
N THR A 14 -16.48 -10.65 47.48
CA THR A 14 -15.68 -11.20 46.36
C THR A 14 -16.63 -11.30 45.21
N GLY A 15 -16.60 -10.26 44.39
CA GLY A 15 -17.47 -10.09 43.26
C GLY A 15 -17.58 -11.40 42.49
N GLU A 16 -18.75 -11.97 42.55
CA GLU A 16 -19.22 -12.91 41.53
C GLU A 16 -18.85 -12.30 40.18
N LEU A 17 -17.82 -12.85 39.55
CA LEU A 17 -17.52 -12.54 38.16
C LEU A 17 -18.79 -12.89 37.39
N SER A 18 -19.65 -11.90 37.24
CA SER A 18 -20.90 -12.01 36.51
C SER A 18 -20.57 -12.60 35.15
N GLN A 19 -21.06 -13.79 34.86
CA GLN A 19 -20.92 -14.41 33.54
C GLN A 19 -21.36 -13.39 32.52
N PRO A 20 -20.56 -13.16 31.48
CA PRO A 20 -20.96 -12.21 30.45
C PRO A 20 -22.33 -12.62 29.95
N PRO A 21 -23.26 -11.69 29.85
CA PRO A 21 -24.63 -12.00 29.48
C PRO A 21 -24.64 -12.78 28.16
N ARG A 22 -25.35 -13.90 28.12
CA ARG A 22 -25.44 -14.77 26.90
C ARG A 22 -25.77 -13.99 25.63
N ALA A 23 -26.43 -12.85 25.77
CA ALA A 23 -26.68 -11.89 24.71
C ALA A 23 -25.39 -11.36 24.04
N SER A 24 -24.30 -11.09 24.80
CA SER A 24 -23.06 -10.57 24.23
C SER A 24 -22.36 -11.56 23.30
N LEU A 25 -22.39 -12.85 23.64
CA LEU A 25 -21.79 -13.89 22.79
C LEU A 25 -22.56 -14.03 21.46
N SER A 26 -23.90 -13.96 21.52
CA SER A 26 -24.73 -14.00 20.31
C SER A 26 -24.45 -12.82 19.37
N TYR A 27 -24.28 -11.62 19.90
CA TYR A 27 -23.91 -10.45 19.08
C TYR A 27 -22.53 -10.59 18.43
N ILE A 28 -21.53 -11.04 19.18
CA ILE A 28 -20.18 -11.29 18.65
C ILE A 28 -20.24 -12.33 17.53
N THR A 29 -20.96 -13.43 17.73
CA THR A 29 -21.11 -14.48 16.72
C THR A 29 -21.80 -13.96 15.47
N TYR A 30 -22.88 -13.17 15.64
CA TYR A 30 -23.58 -12.56 14.51
C TYR A 30 -22.68 -11.62 13.72
N LEU A 31 -21.98 -10.71 14.39
CA LEU A 31 -21.03 -9.78 13.74
C LEU A 31 -19.92 -10.53 13.03
N LEU A 32 -19.38 -11.58 13.63
CA LEU A 32 -18.36 -12.42 13.02
C LEU A 32 -18.89 -13.09 11.74
N MET A 33 -20.09 -13.65 11.77
CA MET A 33 -20.73 -14.25 10.59
C MET A 33 -20.92 -13.23 9.47
N VAL A 34 -21.42 -12.04 9.78
CA VAL A 34 -21.62 -10.98 8.79
C VAL A 34 -20.29 -10.57 8.18
N LEU A 35 -19.24 -10.37 8.98
CA LEU A 35 -17.91 -10.05 8.47
C LEU A 35 -17.32 -11.18 7.63
N LEU A 36 -17.46 -12.43 8.04
CA LEU A 36 -16.99 -13.56 7.23
C LEU A 36 -17.67 -13.61 5.86
N LEU A 37 -18.98 -13.31 5.80
CA LEU A 37 -19.71 -13.22 4.53
C LEU A 37 -19.15 -12.11 3.61
N PHE A 38 -18.59 -11.04 4.16
CA PHE A 38 -17.89 -10.02 3.36
C PHE A 38 -16.56 -10.51 2.77
N PHE A 39 -15.88 -11.45 3.43
CA PHE A 39 -14.59 -11.98 2.98
C PHE A 39 -14.72 -13.19 2.04
N MET A 40 -15.90 -13.80 1.95
CA MET A 40 -16.09 -14.91 1.03
C MET A 40 -16.06 -14.46 -0.43
N PRO A 41 -15.40 -15.20 -1.33
CA PRO A 41 -15.60 -15.04 -2.77
C PRO A 41 -17.11 -15.13 -3.09
N TRP A 42 -17.63 -14.18 -3.85
CA TRP A 42 -19.09 -14.06 -4.12
C TRP A 42 -19.96 -13.77 -2.88
N GLY A 43 -19.36 -13.29 -1.80
CA GLY A 43 -20.06 -12.89 -0.58
C GLY A 43 -20.69 -11.50 -0.66
N LEU A 44 -20.96 -10.91 0.52
CA LEU A 44 -21.61 -9.60 0.60
C LEU A 44 -20.78 -8.47 -0.04
N ASN A 45 -19.47 -8.61 -0.14
CA ASN A 45 -18.59 -7.68 -0.85
C ASN A 45 -18.93 -7.57 -2.33
N PHE A 46 -19.31 -8.68 -2.98
CA PHE A 46 -19.75 -8.68 -4.38
C PHE A 46 -21.03 -7.86 -4.56
N PHE A 47 -22.03 -8.10 -3.71
CA PHE A 47 -23.28 -7.34 -3.72
C PHE A 47 -23.04 -5.85 -3.42
N SER A 48 -22.18 -5.55 -2.44
CA SER A 48 -21.81 -4.18 -2.12
C SER A 48 -21.11 -3.50 -3.31
N ALA A 49 -20.20 -4.18 -3.99
CA ALA A 49 -19.52 -3.65 -5.16
C ALA A 49 -20.47 -3.42 -6.33
N TYR A 50 -21.47 -4.30 -6.52
CA TYR A 50 -22.41 -4.23 -7.62
C TYR A 50 -23.51 -3.19 -7.42
N PHE A 51 -24.10 -3.13 -6.22
CA PHE A 51 -25.28 -2.29 -5.95
C PHE A 51 -24.97 -0.95 -5.30
N VAL A 52 -23.84 -0.82 -4.59
CA VAL A 52 -23.52 0.37 -3.80
C VAL A 52 -22.32 1.12 -4.40
N THR A 53 -21.16 0.50 -4.42
CA THR A 53 -19.95 1.11 -5.01
C THR A 53 -18.84 0.08 -5.24
N ALA A 54 -18.24 0.14 -6.42
CA ALA A 54 -17.03 -0.62 -6.74
C ALA A 54 -15.74 0.01 -6.19
N GLN A 55 -15.83 1.20 -5.57
CA GLN A 55 -14.66 1.94 -5.10
C GLN A 55 -14.07 1.38 -3.80
N ILE A 56 -14.83 0.58 -3.04
CA ILE A 56 -14.32 -0.04 -1.82
C ILE A 56 -13.52 -1.30 -2.21
N ARG A 57 -12.24 -1.12 -2.49
CA ARG A 57 -11.33 -2.23 -2.87
C ARG A 57 -10.57 -2.82 -1.70
N ALA A 58 -10.47 -2.12 -0.59
CA ALA A 58 -9.59 -2.46 0.53
C ALA A 58 -10.33 -3.18 1.67
N TRP A 59 -11.10 -4.23 1.35
CA TRP A 59 -11.78 -5.07 2.35
C TRP A 59 -10.81 -5.71 3.35
N ASN A 60 -9.55 -5.92 2.95
CA ASN A 60 -8.47 -6.39 3.83
C ASN A 60 -8.24 -5.49 5.05
N ARG A 61 -8.62 -4.21 5.02
CA ARG A 61 -8.57 -3.32 6.18
C ARG A 61 -9.53 -3.70 7.31
N LEU A 62 -10.52 -4.55 7.03
CA LEU A 62 -11.41 -5.11 8.05
C LEU A 62 -10.82 -6.33 8.76
N VAL A 63 -9.71 -6.90 8.29
CA VAL A 63 -9.05 -8.07 8.90
C VAL A 63 -8.71 -7.84 10.38
N PRO A 64 -8.17 -6.70 10.82
CA PRO A 64 -7.90 -6.44 12.24
C PRO A 64 -9.17 -6.47 13.09
N LEU A 65 -10.30 -5.96 12.58
CA LEU A 65 -11.58 -5.98 13.28
C LEU A 65 -12.12 -7.42 13.39
N LEU A 66 -12.03 -8.18 12.32
CA LEU A 66 -12.42 -9.60 12.29
C LEU A 66 -11.59 -10.41 13.28
N LEU A 67 -10.27 -10.18 13.31
CA LEU A 67 -9.35 -10.82 14.24
C LEU A 67 -9.70 -10.47 15.70
N LEU A 68 -9.98 -9.20 15.98
CA LEU A 68 -10.41 -8.74 17.31
C LEU A 68 -11.68 -9.47 17.78
N LEU A 69 -12.71 -9.53 16.93
CA LEU A 69 -13.96 -10.23 17.24
C LEU A 69 -13.75 -11.73 17.44
N PHE A 70 -12.86 -12.33 16.65
CA PHE A 70 -12.51 -13.73 16.81
C PHE A 70 -11.81 -14.00 18.14
N ILE A 71 -10.86 -13.15 18.55
CA ILE A 71 -10.17 -13.23 19.83
C ILE A 71 -11.16 -13.06 20.99
N LEU A 72 -12.06 -12.08 20.94
CA LEU A 72 -13.08 -11.86 21.95
C LEU A 72 -14.05 -13.04 22.06
N GLY A 73 -14.48 -13.60 20.93
CA GLY A 73 -15.31 -14.79 20.89
C GLY A 73 -14.62 -16.00 21.48
N ALA A 74 -13.39 -16.26 21.07
CA ALA A 74 -12.57 -17.36 21.59
C ALA A 74 -12.32 -17.22 23.10
N ALA A 75 -11.98 -16.03 23.58
CA ALA A 75 -11.81 -15.75 25.00
C ALA A 75 -13.11 -15.99 25.81
N SER A 76 -14.25 -15.58 25.26
CA SER A 76 -15.56 -15.80 25.87
C SER A 76 -15.91 -17.29 25.98
N VAL A 77 -15.65 -18.06 24.90
CA VAL A 77 -15.86 -19.52 24.92
C VAL A 77 -14.88 -20.19 25.88
N LEU A 78 -13.61 -19.82 25.83
CA LEU A 78 -12.58 -20.39 26.69
C LEU A 78 -12.91 -20.15 28.19
N SER A 79 -13.44 -18.98 28.54
CA SER A 79 -13.81 -18.62 29.90
C SER A 79 -14.89 -19.54 30.51
N THR A 80 -15.71 -20.18 29.65
CA THR A 80 -16.74 -21.15 30.11
C THR A 80 -16.21 -22.56 30.29
N THR A 81 -15.00 -22.83 29.85
CA THR A 81 -14.40 -24.18 29.89
C THR A 81 -13.77 -24.48 31.24
N ARG A 82 -13.60 -25.77 31.54
CA ARG A 82 -12.87 -26.21 32.73
C ARG A 82 -11.40 -25.76 32.72
N LEU A 83 -10.85 -25.52 31.52
CA LEU A 83 -9.48 -25.01 31.35
C LEU A 83 -9.28 -23.63 31.99
N ALA A 84 -10.28 -22.75 31.87
CA ALA A 84 -10.24 -21.40 32.46
C ALA A 84 -10.24 -21.38 33.99
N ARG A 85 -10.71 -22.46 34.64
CA ARG A 85 -10.70 -22.59 36.11
C ARG A 85 -9.31 -22.78 36.68
N ASN A 86 -8.35 -23.21 35.87
CA ASN A 86 -6.96 -23.34 36.30
C ASN A 86 -6.10 -22.28 35.61
N ALA A 87 -5.71 -21.26 36.40
CA ALA A 87 -4.95 -20.12 35.88
C ALA A 87 -3.65 -20.52 35.14
N ARG A 88 -2.98 -21.61 35.57
CA ARG A 88 -1.74 -22.09 34.95
C ARG A 88 -2.00 -22.59 33.55
N TRP A 89 -3.06 -23.39 33.34
CA TRP A 89 -3.44 -23.90 32.02
C TRP A 89 -3.96 -22.82 31.12
N SER A 90 -4.73 -21.88 31.64
CA SER A 90 -5.22 -20.73 30.88
C SER A 90 -4.06 -19.87 30.38
N MET A 91 -3.07 -19.58 31.21
CA MET A 91 -1.85 -18.86 30.79
C MET A 91 -1.03 -19.65 29.77
N ALA A 92 -0.88 -20.95 29.93
CA ALA A 92 -0.14 -21.79 28.98
C ALA A 92 -0.80 -21.79 27.61
N VAL A 93 -2.13 -21.89 27.54
CA VAL A 93 -2.88 -21.82 26.26
C VAL A 93 -2.76 -20.44 25.64
N ALA A 94 -2.90 -19.37 26.42
CA ALA A 94 -2.72 -18.01 25.92
C ALA A 94 -1.29 -17.79 25.38
N ALA A 95 -0.27 -18.22 26.11
CA ALA A 95 1.12 -18.14 25.68
C ALA A 95 1.38 -18.96 24.39
N LEU A 96 0.78 -20.15 24.27
CA LEU A 96 0.88 -20.96 23.06
C LEU A 96 0.23 -20.25 21.85
N ILE A 97 -0.97 -19.70 22.02
CA ILE A 97 -1.65 -18.95 20.95
C ILE A 97 -0.80 -17.76 20.50
N ILE A 98 -0.28 -16.99 21.47
CA ILE A 98 0.61 -15.86 21.16
C ILE A 98 1.87 -16.34 20.41
N ALA A 99 2.52 -17.39 20.89
CA ALA A 99 3.73 -17.92 20.26
C ALA A 99 3.47 -18.41 18.83
N VAL A 100 2.37 -19.13 18.59
CA VAL A 100 1.97 -19.56 17.25
C VAL A 100 1.68 -18.36 16.36
N THR A 101 0.89 -17.40 16.83
CA THR A 101 0.56 -16.19 16.04
C THR A 101 1.81 -15.38 15.70
N VAL A 102 2.71 -15.18 16.67
CA VAL A 102 3.98 -14.50 16.42
C VAL A 102 4.86 -15.27 15.45
N SER A 103 4.92 -16.61 15.57
CA SER A 103 5.71 -17.43 14.66
C SER A 103 5.16 -17.40 13.23
N GLU A 104 3.84 -17.48 13.07
CA GLU A 104 3.19 -17.37 11.75
C GLU A 104 3.38 -15.99 11.13
N MET A 105 3.38 -14.93 11.94
CA MET A 105 3.63 -13.58 11.44
C MET A 105 5.10 -13.31 11.13
N THR A 106 6.04 -13.94 11.83
CA THR A 106 7.46 -13.59 11.69
C THR A 106 8.24 -14.52 10.76
N LEU A 107 7.97 -15.83 10.78
CA LEU A 107 8.76 -16.81 10.03
C LEU A 107 8.60 -16.70 8.51
N PRO A 108 7.38 -16.65 7.94
CA PRO A 108 7.21 -16.50 6.49
C PRO A 108 7.71 -15.15 5.98
N TRP A 109 7.49 -14.10 6.77
CA TRP A 109 7.81 -12.73 6.38
C TRP A 109 9.30 -12.41 6.47
N ARG A 110 10.05 -13.11 7.31
CA ARG A 110 11.48 -12.82 7.53
C ARG A 110 12.30 -12.90 6.24
N ASN A 111 12.08 -13.92 5.42
CA ASN A 111 12.78 -14.08 4.15
C ASN A 111 12.22 -13.12 3.08
N LEU A 112 10.90 -12.93 3.06
CA LEU A 112 10.25 -12.01 2.14
C LEU A 112 10.63 -10.55 2.43
N TYR A 113 10.64 -10.16 3.70
CA TYR A 113 11.10 -8.80 4.10
C TYR A 113 12.58 -8.59 3.85
N ALA A 114 13.43 -9.58 4.08
CA ALA A 114 14.85 -9.45 3.77
C ALA A 114 15.07 -9.25 2.27
N TRP A 115 14.41 -10.04 1.42
CA TRP A 115 14.47 -9.89 -0.02
C TRP A 115 13.85 -8.55 -0.48
N ALA A 116 12.68 -8.20 -0.01
CA ALA A 116 12.01 -6.95 -0.36
C ALA A 116 12.78 -5.71 0.13
N ALA A 117 13.43 -5.79 1.29
CA ALA A 117 14.26 -4.71 1.81
C ALA A 117 15.55 -4.53 1.00
N ASP A 118 16.17 -5.62 0.55
CA ASP A 118 17.37 -5.57 -0.27
C ASP A 118 17.07 -5.04 -1.68
N SER A 119 16.10 -5.62 -2.36
CA SER A 119 15.68 -5.15 -3.69
C SER A 119 15.11 -3.73 -3.66
N GLY A 120 14.35 -3.38 -2.63
CA GLY A 120 13.83 -2.02 -2.44
C GLY A 120 14.94 -1.01 -2.17
N ARG A 121 15.95 -1.38 -1.37
CA ARG A 121 17.09 -0.51 -1.06
C ARG A 121 17.93 -0.25 -2.32
N THR A 122 18.28 -1.29 -3.05
CA THR A 122 19.00 -1.18 -4.32
C THR A 122 18.27 -0.25 -5.29
N ARG A 123 16.96 -0.40 -5.40
CA ARG A 123 16.11 0.44 -6.26
C ARG A 123 16.08 1.91 -5.81
N ILE A 124 16.02 2.14 -4.50
CA ILE A 124 16.05 3.49 -3.93
C ILE A 124 17.42 4.15 -4.16
N ASP A 125 18.50 3.44 -3.90
CA ASP A 125 19.87 3.93 -4.11
C ASP A 125 20.11 4.28 -5.59
N GLU A 126 19.63 3.45 -6.50
CA GLU A 126 19.63 3.71 -7.95
C GLU A 126 18.85 4.98 -8.30
N ALA A 127 17.66 5.16 -7.72
CA ALA A 127 16.83 6.33 -7.97
C ALA A 127 17.49 7.63 -7.48
N TYR A 128 18.16 7.61 -6.33
CA TYR A 128 18.92 8.77 -5.83
C TYR A 128 20.14 9.08 -6.70
N SER A 129 20.84 8.05 -7.17
CA SER A 129 21.95 8.23 -8.10
C SER A 129 21.49 8.89 -9.40
N TYR A 130 20.45 8.33 -10.01
CA TYR A 130 19.83 8.88 -11.21
C TYR A 130 19.29 10.29 -11.00
N ALA A 131 18.64 10.56 -9.86
CA ALA A 131 18.16 11.89 -9.51
C ALA A 131 19.30 12.93 -9.45
N THR A 132 20.47 12.52 -9.00
CA THR A 132 21.66 13.40 -8.96
C THR A 132 22.06 13.81 -10.38
N ASP A 133 22.07 12.89 -11.33
CA ASP A 133 22.43 13.18 -12.72
C ASP A 133 21.35 14.01 -13.42
N VAL A 134 20.06 13.70 -13.17
CA VAL A 134 18.93 14.50 -13.64
C VAL A 134 19.02 15.94 -13.11
N ASN A 135 19.36 16.13 -11.84
CA ASN A 135 19.46 17.47 -11.25
C ASN A 135 20.61 18.30 -11.82
N ARG A 136 21.66 17.66 -12.32
CA ARG A 136 22.75 18.35 -13.02
C ARG A 136 22.37 18.72 -14.46
N ALA A 137 21.58 17.88 -15.12
CA ALA A 137 21.27 18.01 -16.54
C ALA A 137 20.05 18.90 -16.82
N ILE A 138 19.07 18.90 -15.92
CA ILE A 138 17.76 19.55 -16.09
C ILE A 138 17.59 20.68 -15.08
N PRO A 139 17.09 21.89 -15.50
CA PRO A 139 16.84 23.02 -14.60
C PRO A 139 15.87 22.69 -13.47
N GLU A 140 15.97 23.41 -12.36
CA GLU A 140 14.97 23.38 -11.30
C GLU A 140 13.62 23.88 -11.82
N ARG A 141 12.52 23.40 -11.20
CA ARG A 141 11.13 23.78 -11.52
C ARG A 141 10.71 23.46 -12.98
N CYS A 142 11.36 22.55 -13.60
CA CYS A 142 11.07 22.07 -14.91
C CYS A 142 10.07 20.91 -14.84
N GLY A 143 8.98 20.98 -15.58
CA GLY A 143 8.03 19.88 -15.72
C GLY A 143 8.68 18.70 -16.45
N VAL A 144 8.47 17.48 -15.93
CA VAL A 144 8.94 16.24 -16.54
C VAL A 144 7.74 15.39 -16.95
N LEU A 145 7.60 15.13 -18.25
CA LEU A 145 6.63 14.16 -18.75
C LEU A 145 7.16 12.75 -18.47
N THR A 146 6.37 11.89 -17.88
CA THR A 146 6.73 10.50 -17.58
C THR A 146 6.10 9.53 -18.58
N LEU A 147 6.90 8.66 -19.16
CA LEU A 147 6.49 7.62 -20.10
C LEU A 147 6.96 6.23 -19.64
N PRO A 148 6.17 5.16 -19.91
CA PRO A 148 4.85 5.20 -20.53
C PRO A 148 3.82 5.94 -19.69
N LEU A 149 2.76 6.42 -20.32
CA LEU A 149 1.67 7.05 -19.59
C LEU A 149 1.03 6.05 -18.62
N MET A 150 1.06 6.38 -17.35
CA MET A 150 0.41 5.60 -16.28
C MET A 150 -0.66 6.44 -15.58
N LEU A 151 -1.87 5.93 -15.52
CA LEU A 151 -3.00 6.63 -14.89
C LEU A 151 -3.05 6.34 -13.39
N TYR A 152 -3.10 7.37 -12.57
CA TYR A 152 -3.21 7.24 -11.12
C TYR A 152 -4.70 7.12 -10.69
N PRO A 153 -5.06 6.35 -9.63
CA PRO A 153 -4.19 5.58 -8.75
C PRO A 153 -3.88 4.16 -9.22
N ASN A 154 -4.57 3.62 -10.18
CA ASN A 154 -4.40 2.26 -10.66
C ASN A 154 -4.50 2.26 -12.17
N ASN A 155 -3.41 1.98 -12.82
CA ASN A 155 -3.39 1.90 -14.26
C ASN A 155 -3.89 0.53 -14.79
N GLY A 156 -3.88 -0.48 -13.93
CA GLY A 156 -4.10 -1.87 -14.30
C GLY A 156 -2.79 -2.55 -14.70
N PRO A 157 -2.81 -3.83 -15.10
CA PRO A 157 -1.63 -4.54 -15.57
C PRO A 157 -1.19 -3.95 -16.89
N VAL A 158 -0.26 -3.01 -16.85
CA VAL A 158 0.06 -2.20 -18.01
C VAL A 158 1.26 -2.69 -18.73
N MET A 159 2.24 -3.21 -18.02
CA MET A 159 3.51 -3.53 -18.63
C MET A 159 4.21 -4.70 -17.95
N PRO A 160 5.04 -5.46 -18.67
CA PRO A 160 5.61 -6.70 -18.16
C PRO A 160 6.44 -6.56 -16.90
N ALA A 161 7.04 -5.37 -16.65
CA ALA A 161 8.02 -5.20 -15.59
C ALA A 161 7.87 -3.92 -14.76
N MET A 162 6.77 -3.15 -14.95
CA MET A 162 6.46 -1.95 -14.15
C MET A 162 5.31 -2.17 -13.18
N ASP A 163 5.46 -1.65 -11.97
CA ASP A 163 4.39 -1.53 -10.99
C ASP A 163 3.61 -0.21 -11.16
N ASP A 164 2.36 -0.18 -10.69
CA ASP A 164 1.44 0.97 -10.81
C ASP A 164 2.01 2.30 -10.30
N TYR A 165 3.01 2.27 -9.42
CA TYR A 165 3.55 3.45 -8.74
C TYR A 165 5.02 3.73 -9.06
N ASP A 166 5.59 3.10 -10.07
CA ASP A 166 7.02 3.22 -10.37
C ASP A 166 7.45 4.65 -10.70
N HIS A 167 6.64 5.38 -11.46
CA HIS A 167 6.92 6.78 -11.75
C HIS A 167 6.93 7.69 -10.51
N LEU A 168 6.25 7.29 -9.42
CA LEU A 168 6.25 8.07 -8.18
C LEU A 168 7.66 8.18 -7.58
N LEU A 169 8.48 7.16 -7.76
CA LEU A 169 9.85 7.14 -7.23
C LEU A 169 10.68 8.30 -7.80
N ILE A 170 10.52 8.59 -9.08
CA ILE A 170 11.22 9.71 -9.73
C ILE A 170 10.77 11.06 -9.15
N GLY A 171 9.48 11.24 -8.90
CA GLY A 171 8.97 12.44 -8.26
C GLY A 171 9.42 12.59 -6.80
N LEU A 172 9.50 11.49 -6.06
CA LEU A 172 9.95 11.50 -4.66
C LEU A 172 11.45 11.83 -4.52
N THR A 173 12.27 11.38 -5.46
CA THR A 173 13.72 11.66 -5.46
C THR A 173 14.08 13.00 -6.08
N ASN A 174 13.16 13.65 -6.80
CA ASN A 174 13.33 14.96 -7.43
C ASN A 174 12.16 15.91 -7.09
N PRO A 175 11.96 16.28 -5.82
CA PRO A 175 10.79 17.03 -5.38
C PRO A 175 10.66 18.43 -6.02
N GLU A 176 11.77 19.00 -6.48
CA GLU A 176 11.79 20.31 -7.16
C GLU A 176 11.34 20.25 -8.63
N LYS A 177 11.16 19.04 -9.17
CA LYS A 177 10.75 18.82 -10.55
C LYS A 177 9.35 18.20 -10.58
N PRO A 178 8.31 18.98 -10.93
CA PRO A 178 6.97 18.43 -11.09
C PRO A 178 6.94 17.38 -12.20
N ILE A 179 6.41 16.21 -11.89
CA ILE A 179 6.22 15.12 -12.85
C ILE A 179 4.76 15.07 -13.32
N SER A 180 4.53 14.59 -14.53
CA SER A 180 3.17 14.46 -15.08
C SER A 180 2.36 13.35 -14.40
N TYR A 181 3.02 12.34 -13.83
CA TYR A 181 2.38 11.24 -13.09
C TYR A 181 1.73 11.73 -11.79
N GLY A 182 0.60 11.11 -11.43
CA GLY A 182 -0.11 11.38 -10.18
C GLY A 182 -1.45 12.11 -10.38
N SER A 183 -1.74 12.58 -11.58
CA SER A 183 -3.05 13.15 -11.91
C SER A 183 -4.13 12.08 -11.89
N MET A 184 -5.25 12.39 -11.21
CA MET A 184 -6.34 11.43 -11.04
C MET A 184 -7.02 11.11 -12.37
N ARG A 185 -7.15 9.82 -12.66
CA ARG A 185 -7.83 9.30 -13.86
C ARG A 185 -9.20 9.95 -14.09
N GLY A 186 -9.47 10.33 -15.32
CA GLY A 186 -10.75 10.91 -15.73
C GLY A 186 -10.90 12.40 -15.44
N THR A 187 -9.88 13.04 -14.87
CA THR A 187 -9.84 14.50 -14.73
C THR A 187 -9.19 15.16 -15.95
N PRO A 188 -9.50 16.44 -16.26
CA PRO A 188 -8.80 17.16 -17.33
C PRO A 188 -7.28 17.18 -17.14
N ALA A 189 -6.81 17.24 -15.88
CA ALA A 189 -5.38 17.19 -15.53
C ALA A 189 -4.70 15.84 -15.85
N SER A 190 -5.47 14.79 -16.07
CA SER A 190 -4.97 13.48 -16.49
C SER A 190 -5.18 13.25 -17.99
N ASN A 191 -6.32 13.68 -18.52
CA ASN A 191 -6.75 13.30 -19.88
C ASN A 191 -5.87 13.91 -20.98
N TRP A 192 -5.30 15.11 -20.78
CA TRP A 192 -4.39 15.72 -21.76
C TRP A 192 -3.16 14.85 -22.06
N GLN A 193 -2.72 14.03 -21.10
CA GLN A 193 -1.56 13.17 -21.27
C GLN A 193 -1.80 12.05 -22.28
N LEU A 194 -3.06 11.73 -22.57
CA LEU A 194 -3.43 10.70 -23.56
C LEU A 194 -2.96 11.06 -24.98
N ASP A 195 -2.73 12.35 -25.23
CA ASP A 195 -2.22 12.83 -26.53
C ASP A 195 -0.70 12.62 -26.68
N TYR A 196 0.00 12.21 -25.57
CA TYR A 196 1.46 12.07 -25.49
C TYR A 196 1.90 10.65 -25.10
N VAL A 197 1.23 9.62 -25.61
CA VAL A 197 1.44 8.21 -25.17
C VAL A 197 2.71 7.59 -25.74
N GLY A 198 3.30 8.17 -26.78
CA GLY A 198 4.46 7.64 -27.48
C GLY A 198 5.57 8.67 -27.66
N VAL A 199 6.36 8.47 -28.69
CA VAL A 199 7.41 9.44 -29.07
C VAL A 199 6.75 10.74 -29.55
N PRO A 200 7.03 11.89 -28.93
CA PRO A 200 6.39 13.13 -29.29
C PRO A 200 6.86 13.63 -30.66
N THR A 201 5.94 14.14 -31.43
CA THR A 201 6.25 14.86 -32.68
C THR A 201 6.93 16.20 -32.36
N PRO A 202 7.64 16.82 -33.32
CA PRO A 202 8.22 18.15 -33.10
C PRO A 202 7.22 19.23 -32.71
N GLU A 203 5.96 19.07 -33.09
CA GLU A 203 4.87 19.96 -32.68
C GLU A 203 4.51 19.74 -31.22
N GLN A 204 4.32 18.50 -30.78
CA GLN A 204 4.07 18.13 -29.41
C GLN A 204 5.24 18.54 -28.49
N VAL A 205 6.47 18.48 -28.95
CA VAL A 205 7.64 19.01 -28.21
C VAL A 205 7.48 20.51 -27.95
N ARG A 206 7.05 21.29 -28.95
CA ARG A 206 6.81 22.73 -28.77
C ARG A 206 5.67 22.99 -27.78
N GLU A 207 4.60 22.21 -27.85
CA GLU A 207 3.46 22.32 -26.92
C GLU A 207 3.87 21.98 -25.50
N LEU A 208 4.60 20.88 -25.28
CA LEU A 208 5.13 20.50 -23.97
C LEU A 208 5.99 21.62 -23.38
N ARG A 209 6.88 22.21 -24.17
CA ARG A 209 7.71 23.35 -23.73
C ARG A 209 6.85 24.57 -23.35
N TYR A 210 5.82 24.87 -24.15
CA TYR A 210 4.89 25.96 -23.84
C TYR A 210 4.12 25.72 -22.51
N MET A 211 3.79 24.46 -22.22
CA MET A 211 3.17 24.05 -20.95
C MET A 211 4.14 24.02 -19.75
N GLY A 212 5.44 24.28 -19.98
CA GLY A 212 6.45 24.31 -18.91
C GLY A 212 7.19 22.99 -18.70
N PHE A 213 7.00 22.01 -19.58
CA PHE A 213 7.83 20.82 -19.59
C PHE A 213 9.17 21.10 -20.28
N CYS A 214 10.25 20.55 -19.76
CA CYS A 214 11.56 20.67 -20.39
C CYS A 214 12.28 19.33 -20.52
N ALA A 215 11.67 18.26 -20.03
CA ALA A 215 12.23 16.92 -20.14
C ALA A 215 11.14 15.85 -20.25
N ILE A 216 11.54 14.70 -20.78
CA ILE A 216 10.76 13.47 -20.84
C ILE A 216 11.56 12.40 -20.11
N HIS A 217 10.95 11.79 -19.10
CA HIS A 217 11.45 10.61 -18.44
C HIS A 217 10.83 9.36 -19.05
N VAL A 218 11.69 8.40 -19.44
CA VAL A 218 11.27 7.11 -19.99
C VAL A 218 11.69 6.01 -19.03
N ASP A 219 10.73 5.22 -18.53
CA ASP A 219 11.01 3.96 -17.84
C ASP A 219 10.94 2.82 -18.87
N THR A 220 12.09 2.26 -19.20
CA THR A 220 12.22 1.24 -20.26
C THR A 220 11.50 -0.06 -19.90
N PHE A 221 11.29 -0.34 -18.61
CA PHE A 221 10.54 -1.51 -18.13
C PHE A 221 9.05 -1.44 -18.50
N GLY A 222 8.58 -0.29 -18.90
CA GLY A 222 7.24 -0.09 -19.41
C GLY A 222 7.02 -0.50 -20.87
N TYR A 223 8.01 -1.07 -21.55
CA TYR A 223 7.94 -1.42 -22.96
C TYR A 223 8.46 -2.83 -23.21
N GLU A 224 7.76 -3.58 -24.07
CA GLU A 224 8.22 -4.90 -24.53
C GLU A 224 9.42 -4.75 -25.48
N ASP A 225 9.35 -3.78 -26.38
CA ASP A 225 10.43 -3.42 -27.28
C ASP A 225 10.93 -2.00 -26.95
N THR A 226 11.97 -1.96 -26.13
CA THR A 226 12.61 -0.72 -25.70
C THR A 226 13.21 0.05 -26.88
N ALA A 227 13.79 -0.64 -27.85
CA ALA A 227 14.41 -0.01 -29.00
C ALA A 227 13.40 0.72 -29.89
N ALA A 228 12.17 0.20 -29.98
CA ALA A 228 11.08 0.83 -30.72
C ALA A 228 10.67 2.20 -30.16
N ILE A 229 10.99 2.49 -28.90
CA ILE A 229 10.71 3.77 -28.25
C ILE A 229 11.97 4.65 -28.20
N LEU A 230 13.11 4.09 -27.77
CA LEU A 230 14.32 4.88 -27.57
C LEU A 230 14.91 5.41 -28.88
N ALA A 231 15.03 4.58 -29.92
CA ALA A 231 15.65 5.03 -31.18
C ALA A 231 14.89 6.21 -31.83
N PRO A 232 13.54 6.21 -31.95
CA PRO A 232 12.82 7.39 -32.40
C PRO A 232 12.89 8.58 -31.46
N MET A 233 13.00 8.34 -30.12
CA MET A 233 13.15 9.40 -29.13
C MET A 233 14.49 10.10 -29.31
N GLU A 234 15.58 9.34 -29.44
CA GLU A 234 16.92 9.85 -29.74
C GLU A 234 16.97 10.61 -31.07
N ALA A 235 16.32 10.09 -32.10
CA ALA A 235 16.25 10.76 -33.40
C ALA A 235 15.53 12.12 -33.33
N THR A 236 14.56 12.27 -32.41
CA THR A 236 13.75 13.49 -32.26
C THR A 236 14.37 14.50 -31.29
N LEU A 237 14.89 14.02 -30.14
CA LEU A 237 15.33 14.85 -29.02
C LEU A 237 16.86 14.86 -28.83
N GLY A 238 17.59 13.97 -29.49
CA GLY A 238 19.00 13.68 -29.26
C GLY A 238 19.21 12.65 -28.14
N GLU A 239 20.45 12.38 -27.80
CA GLU A 239 20.82 11.42 -26.76
C GLU A 239 20.23 11.80 -25.40
N PRO A 240 19.94 10.80 -24.53
CA PRO A 240 19.45 11.07 -23.19
C PRO A 240 20.49 11.85 -22.38
N VAL A 241 20.04 12.82 -21.60
CA VAL A 241 20.91 13.68 -20.75
C VAL A 241 21.23 13.07 -19.41
N ALA A 242 20.52 12.03 -19.01
CA ALA A 242 20.79 11.18 -17.86
C ALA A 242 20.25 9.78 -18.10
N VAL A 243 21.02 8.77 -17.70
CA VAL A 243 20.66 7.35 -17.78
C VAL A 243 20.97 6.69 -16.46
N SER A 244 20.05 5.88 -15.92
CA SER A 244 20.33 5.11 -14.71
C SER A 244 21.38 4.03 -14.96
N SER A 245 22.12 3.62 -13.93
CA SER A 245 23.25 2.70 -14.05
C SER A 245 22.85 1.33 -14.60
N ASN A 246 21.59 0.94 -14.39
CA ASN A 246 21.01 -0.31 -14.90
C ASN A 246 20.31 -0.15 -16.26
N GLY A 247 20.34 1.07 -16.87
CA GLY A 247 19.71 1.36 -18.15
C GLY A 247 18.17 1.39 -18.13
N ARG A 248 17.55 1.34 -16.92
CA ARG A 248 16.10 1.34 -16.81
C ARG A 248 15.48 2.72 -17.09
N TRP A 249 16.07 3.78 -16.56
CA TRP A 249 15.53 5.13 -16.64
C TRP A 249 16.38 6.02 -17.53
N GLU A 250 15.73 6.67 -18.43
CA GLU A 250 16.37 7.61 -19.35
C GLU A 250 15.67 8.96 -19.32
N MET A 251 16.42 10.05 -19.36
CA MET A 251 15.90 11.41 -19.37
C MET A 251 16.30 12.10 -20.66
N PHE A 252 15.33 12.57 -21.41
CA PHE A 252 15.51 13.35 -22.64
C PHE A 252 15.19 14.82 -22.38
N SER A 253 16.05 15.72 -22.87
CA SER A 253 15.80 17.16 -22.77
C SER A 253 14.93 17.64 -23.93
N LEU A 254 13.90 18.41 -23.62
CA LEU A 254 13.13 19.16 -24.61
C LEU A 254 13.85 20.48 -24.92
N LYS A 255 14.93 20.45 -25.71
CA LYS A 255 15.68 21.66 -26.10
C LYS A 255 14.97 22.52 -27.13
#